data_9a2eee834daa1745ebe2b67ffb1295a6
#
_entry.id   9a2eee834daa1745ebe2b67ffb1295a6
#
_cell.length_a   1.000
_cell.length_b   1.000
_cell.length_c   1.000
_cell.angle_alpha   90.00
_cell.angle_beta   90.00
_cell.angle_gamma   90.00
#
_symmetry.space_group_name_H-M   'P 1'
#
loop_
_entity.id
_entity.type
_entity.pdbx_description
1 polymer ?
#
loop_
_entity_poly.entity_id
_entity_poly.type
_entity_poly.pdbx_seq_one_letter_code
_entity_poly.pdbx_strand_id
1 'polypeptide(L)'
;MGCAMSRLAKMTTALVIIVMLFLPSAMAATVPSIDHTKSQRIPLPGGSGRGPESVAFDGQGQGPYSGVSDGRVLKWNGDELGWTTYTYSPDYKTDKCTLAALTPGTNRETLCGRPLGLQFHHKTGDLYIADAYKGLMRVGPGGGEATVLVDQVNDIPLRFTNGVDVDQITGQVYFTDSSMNYDRSQHELVTNTHDTTGRLMMYDPQTADVSVLQTNMAYPNGSPSATTRHTLWSRPPDRASCSGTGSEAPRQAQQSLLPTNRATLTT
;
A
#
# COMPACT_ATOMS: atom_id res chain seq x y z
N MET A 1 37.51 -18.54 -56.29
CA MET A 1 37.01 -17.78 -55.13
C MET A 1 35.73 -18.37 -54.46
N GLY A 2 35.31 -19.58 -54.78
CA GLY A 2 34.03 -20.14 -54.26
C GLY A 2 34.11 -21.10 -53.07
N CYS A 3 35.32 -21.48 -52.62
CA CYS A 3 35.43 -22.57 -51.61
C CYS A 3 35.63 -22.08 -50.14
N ALA A 4 35.99 -20.82 -49.93
CA ALA A 4 36.24 -20.28 -48.59
C ALA A 4 34.97 -19.81 -47.87
N MET A 5 33.93 -19.34 -48.58
CA MET A 5 32.68 -18.85 -48.00
C MET A 5 31.77 -19.94 -47.44
N SER A 6 31.86 -21.18 -47.95
CA SER A 6 31.03 -22.32 -47.51
C SER A 6 31.46 -22.85 -46.13
N ARG A 7 32.73 -22.74 -45.73
CA ARG A 7 33.23 -23.19 -44.45
C ARG A 7 32.95 -22.18 -43.31
N LEU A 8 32.96 -20.88 -43.61
CA LEU A 8 32.65 -19.83 -42.65
C LEU A 8 31.17 -19.87 -42.23
N ALA A 9 30.26 -20.07 -43.20
CA ALA A 9 28.82 -20.15 -42.92
C ALA A 9 28.45 -21.38 -42.06
N LYS A 10 29.13 -22.52 -42.29
CA LYS A 10 28.92 -23.73 -41.50
C LYS A 10 29.46 -23.60 -40.07
N MET A 11 30.58 -22.90 -39.86
CA MET A 11 31.14 -22.66 -38.54
C MET A 11 30.27 -21.70 -37.71
N THR A 12 29.72 -20.66 -38.33
CA THR A 12 28.84 -19.72 -37.63
C THR A 12 27.53 -20.35 -37.21
N THR A 13 26.94 -21.25 -38.04
CA THR A 13 25.71 -21.95 -37.68
C THR A 13 25.95 -22.93 -36.54
N ALA A 14 27.08 -23.68 -36.55
CA ALA A 14 27.43 -24.59 -35.45
C ALA A 14 27.69 -23.83 -34.11
N LEU A 15 28.34 -22.66 -34.16
CA LEU A 15 28.62 -21.86 -32.99
C LEU A 15 27.32 -21.28 -32.37
N VAL A 16 26.38 -20.86 -33.22
CA VAL A 16 25.06 -20.37 -32.74
C VAL A 16 24.25 -21.51 -32.10
N ILE A 17 24.29 -22.71 -32.64
CA ILE A 17 23.59 -23.85 -32.05
C ILE A 17 24.23 -24.25 -30.72
N ILE A 18 25.54 -24.21 -30.58
CA ILE A 18 26.24 -24.51 -29.32
C ILE A 18 25.94 -23.46 -28.26
N VAL A 19 25.91 -22.19 -28.62
CA VAL A 19 25.54 -21.09 -27.67
C VAL A 19 24.10 -21.23 -27.20
N MET A 20 23.17 -21.65 -28.06
CA MET A 20 21.76 -21.90 -27.69
C MET A 20 21.61 -23.08 -26.73
N LEU A 21 22.48 -24.10 -26.82
CA LEU A 21 22.44 -25.31 -25.95
C LEU A 21 23.02 -25.03 -24.55
N PHE A 22 23.78 -23.94 -24.36
CA PHE A 22 24.35 -23.56 -23.08
C PHE A 22 23.65 -22.34 -22.42
N LEU A 23 22.59 -21.81 -23.02
CA LEU A 23 21.76 -20.86 -22.32
C LEU A 23 21.11 -21.60 -21.13
N PRO A 24 21.37 -21.17 -19.88
CA PRO A 24 20.67 -21.77 -18.75
C PRO A 24 19.18 -21.59 -19.01
N SER A 25 18.44 -22.69 -19.06
CA SER A 25 16.99 -22.63 -19.06
C SER A 25 16.62 -21.73 -17.89
N ALA A 26 16.00 -20.57 -18.17
CA ALA A 26 15.48 -19.72 -17.13
C ALA A 26 14.47 -20.60 -16.37
N MET A 27 14.90 -21.12 -15.21
CA MET A 27 14.00 -21.83 -14.33
C MET A 27 12.91 -20.83 -13.97
N ALA A 28 11.73 -21.06 -14.53
CA ALA A 28 10.55 -20.31 -14.12
C ALA A 28 10.46 -20.46 -12.60
N ALA A 29 10.69 -19.38 -11.89
CA ALA A 29 10.53 -19.37 -10.45
C ALA A 29 9.08 -19.77 -10.17
N THR A 30 8.88 -20.96 -9.64
CA THR A 30 7.56 -21.42 -9.23
C THR A 30 7.11 -20.49 -8.11
N VAL A 31 6.09 -19.69 -8.37
CA VAL A 31 5.45 -18.90 -7.33
C VAL A 31 4.93 -19.89 -6.29
N PRO A 32 5.39 -19.82 -5.04
CA PRO A 32 4.91 -20.73 -4.01
C PRO A 32 3.40 -20.60 -3.89
N SER A 33 2.68 -21.70 -4.05
CA SER A 33 1.24 -21.73 -3.86
C SER A 33 0.92 -21.46 -2.38
N ILE A 34 -0.17 -20.72 -2.13
CA ILE A 34 -0.67 -20.53 -0.77
C ILE A 34 -1.15 -21.89 -0.25
N ASP A 35 -0.57 -22.33 0.84
CA ASP A 35 -1.03 -23.53 1.54
C ASP A 35 -2.31 -23.20 2.31
N HIS A 36 -3.45 -23.55 1.76
CA HIS A 36 -4.77 -23.28 2.36
C HIS A 36 -4.96 -23.96 3.72
N THR A 37 -4.18 -25.00 4.03
CA THR A 37 -4.24 -25.64 5.35
C THR A 37 -3.59 -24.79 6.45
N LYS A 38 -2.78 -23.79 6.07
CA LYS A 38 -2.12 -22.83 6.96
C LYS A 38 -2.80 -21.45 6.94
N SER A 39 -3.94 -21.33 6.28
CA SER A 39 -4.71 -20.09 6.23
C SER A 39 -5.94 -20.20 7.10
N GLN A 40 -6.20 -19.14 7.87
CA GLN A 40 -7.42 -18.99 8.65
C GLN A 40 -8.29 -17.90 8.03
N ARG A 41 -9.57 -18.18 7.87
CA ARG A 41 -10.56 -17.18 7.48
C ARG A 41 -11.13 -16.52 8.71
N ILE A 42 -10.95 -15.22 8.86
CA ILE A 42 -11.46 -14.43 9.97
C ILE A 42 -12.55 -13.49 9.42
N PRO A 43 -13.84 -13.85 9.55
CA PRO A 43 -14.92 -13.02 9.05
C PRO A 43 -15.05 -11.74 9.90
N LEU A 44 -15.33 -10.60 9.25
CA LEU A 44 -15.70 -9.39 9.97
C LEU A 44 -17.06 -9.55 10.66
N PRO A 45 -17.27 -8.88 11.81
CA PRO A 45 -18.53 -8.96 12.52
C PRO A 45 -19.68 -8.41 11.67
N GLY A 46 -20.80 -9.11 11.65
CA GLY A 46 -21.99 -8.71 10.91
C GLY A 46 -22.48 -7.32 11.36
N GLY A 47 -22.78 -6.46 10.40
CA GLY A 47 -23.27 -5.10 10.64
C GLY A 47 -22.18 -4.03 10.91
N SER A 48 -20.93 -4.42 11.09
CA SER A 48 -19.83 -3.47 11.20
C SER A 48 -18.98 -3.50 9.95
N GLY A 49 -18.81 -2.35 9.34
CA GLY A 49 -17.86 -2.06 8.29
C GLY A 49 -17.78 -3.08 7.14
N ARG A 50 -17.89 -2.60 5.92
CA ARG A 50 -17.57 -3.40 4.73
C ARG A 50 -16.16 -3.10 4.28
N GLY A 51 -15.57 -4.04 3.51
CA GLY A 51 -14.36 -3.82 2.76
C GLY A 51 -13.13 -3.51 3.63
N PRO A 52 -12.59 -4.50 4.35
CA PRO A 52 -11.24 -4.35 4.89
C PRO A 52 -10.29 -4.10 3.73
N GLU A 53 -9.41 -3.10 3.87
CA GLU A 53 -8.50 -2.75 2.78
C GLU A 53 -7.08 -3.14 3.15
N SER A 54 -6.57 -2.72 4.29
CA SER A 54 -5.24 -3.04 4.77
C SER A 54 -5.26 -3.92 6.01
N VAL A 55 -4.16 -4.64 6.20
CA VAL A 55 -3.91 -5.47 7.38
C VAL A 55 -2.57 -5.08 7.98
N ALA A 56 -2.56 -4.76 9.27
CA ALA A 56 -1.35 -4.48 10.02
C ALA A 56 -1.22 -5.40 11.25
N PHE A 57 0.02 -5.55 11.74
CA PHE A 57 0.33 -6.19 13.00
C PHE A 57 1.19 -5.24 13.84
N ASP A 58 1.00 -5.23 15.15
CA ASP A 58 1.80 -4.39 16.04
C ASP A 58 3.22 -4.97 16.26
N GLY A 59 4.04 -4.24 17.03
CA GLY A 59 5.42 -4.63 17.29
C GLY A 59 5.59 -5.93 18.10
N GLN A 60 4.51 -6.44 18.71
CA GLN A 60 4.46 -7.74 19.38
C GLN A 60 3.86 -8.84 18.48
N GLY A 61 3.51 -8.53 17.24
CA GLY A 61 2.87 -9.44 16.31
C GLY A 61 1.40 -9.70 16.63
N GLN A 62 0.75 -8.87 17.47
CA GLN A 62 -0.68 -8.96 17.72
C GLN A 62 -1.47 -8.39 16.55
N GLY A 63 -2.67 -8.86 16.34
CA GLY A 63 -3.55 -8.49 15.26
C GLY A 63 -4.18 -9.72 14.59
N PRO A 64 -4.68 -9.62 13.37
CA PRO A 64 -4.59 -8.46 12.47
C PRO A 64 -5.40 -7.24 12.94
N TYR A 65 -4.93 -6.06 12.55
CA TYR A 65 -5.69 -4.82 12.59
C TYR A 65 -6.16 -4.50 11.17
N SER A 66 -7.38 -4.01 11.01
CA SER A 66 -7.91 -3.67 9.67
C SER A 66 -8.82 -2.47 9.69
N GLY A 67 -8.63 -1.57 8.71
CA GLY A 67 -9.51 -0.44 8.47
C GLY A 67 -10.83 -0.89 7.83
N VAL A 68 -11.95 -0.30 8.26
CA VAL A 68 -13.28 -0.62 7.73
C VAL A 68 -14.04 0.63 7.30
N SER A 69 -15.08 0.45 6.48
CA SER A 69 -15.79 1.54 5.79
C SER A 69 -16.64 2.44 6.67
N ASP A 70 -16.71 2.18 7.95
CA ASP A 70 -17.41 3.04 8.91
C ASP A 70 -16.48 3.99 9.69
N GLY A 71 -15.19 4.08 9.29
CA GLY A 71 -14.20 4.96 9.88
C GLY A 71 -13.44 4.39 11.07
N ARG A 72 -13.62 3.11 11.37
CA ARG A 72 -12.89 2.43 12.45
C ARG A 72 -11.72 1.62 11.91
N VAL A 73 -10.77 1.36 12.82
CA VAL A 73 -9.81 0.27 12.71
C VAL A 73 -10.19 -0.77 13.76
N LEU A 74 -10.40 -2.00 13.32
CA LEU A 74 -10.71 -3.13 14.18
C LEU A 74 -9.44 -3.93 14.48
N LYS A 75 -9.36 -4.50 15.69
CA LYS A 75 -8.33 -5.45 16.12
C LYS A 75 -8.95 -6.82 16.33
N TRP A 76 -8.32 -7.85 15.78
CA TRP A 76 -8.64 -9.23 16.10
C TRP A 76 -7.95 -9.67 17.40
N ASN A 77 -8.72 -10.22 18.32
CA ASN A 77 -8.23 -10.64 19.65
C ASN A 77 -8.38 -12.15 19.87
N GLY A 78 -8.38 -12.93 18.79
CA GLY A 78 -8.59 -14.37 18.86
C GLY A 78 -10.06 -14.78 18.82
N ASP A 79 -10.30 -16.10 18.75
CA ASP A 79 -11.64 -16.65 18.54
C ASP A 79 -12.60 -16.38 19.71
N GLU A 80 -12.10 -16.21 20.92
CA GLU A 80 -12.94 -15.97 22.10
C GLU A 80 -13.50 -14.54 22.15
N LEU A 81 -12.68 -13.53 21.85
CA LEU A 81 -13.04 -12.12 21.93
C LEU A 81 -13.45 -11.53 20.58
N GLY A 82 -12.99 -12.13 19.49
CA GLY A 82 -13.28 -11.66 18.15
C GLY A 82 -12.70 -10.28 17.84
N TRP A 83 -13.38 -9.59 16.94
CA TRP A 83 -13.03 -8.23 16.53
C TRP A 83 -13.54 -7.20 17.54
N THR A 84 -12.66 -6.30 17.96
CA THR A 84 -12.99 -5.13 18.76
C THR A 84 -12.57 -3.84 18.08
N THR A 85 -13.21 -2.73 18.37
CA THR A 85 -12.77 -1.40 17.89
C THR A 85 -11.46 -1.05 18.60
N TYR A 86 -10.41 -0.80 17.82
CA TYR A 86 -9.13 -0.31 18.33
C TYR A 86 -9.06 1.22 18.29
N THR A 87 -9.41 1.79 17.13
CA THR A 87 -9.41 3.25 16.95
C THR A 87 -10.50 3.68 15.98
N TYR A 88 -10.80 4.97 15.97
CA TYR A 88 -11.79 5.60 15.11
C TYR A 88 -11.38 7.05 14.80
N SER A 89 -11.92 7.61 13.71
CA SER A 89 -11.65 8.99 13.31
C SER A 89 -12.30 9.99 14.28
N PRO A 90 -11.82 11.23 14.37
CA PRO A 90 -12.36 12.26 15.29
C PRO A 90 -13.86 12.53 15.11
N ASP A 91 -14.38 12.41 13.90
CA ASP A 91 -15.79 12.66 13.58
C ASP A 91 -16.69 11.42 13.69
N TYR A 92 -16.13 10.30 14.13
CA TYR A 92 -16.88 9.07 14.27
C TYR A 92 -18.01 9.20 15.29
N LYS A 93 -19.22 8.85 14.86
CA LYS A 93 -20.41 8.77 15.73
C LYS A 93 -21.07 7.42 15.51
N THR A 94 -21.17 6.63 16.57
CA THR A 94 -21.72 5.25 16.50
C THR A 94 -23.08 5.20 15.84
N ASP A 95 -23.99 6.09 16.19
CA ASP A 95 -25.35 6.19 15.65
C ASP A 95 -25.38 6.55 14.16
N LYS A 96 -24.39 7.29 13.68
CA LYS A 96 -24.33 7.76 12.29
C LYS A 96 -23.45 6.87 11.42
N CYS A 97 -22.34 6.38 11.93
CA CYS A 97 -21.33 5.68 11.15
C CYS A 97 -21.59 4.18 11.04
N THR A 98 -21.91 3.51 12.14
CA THR A 98 -22.12 2.06 12.13
C THR A 98 -23.36 1.64 11.35
N LEU A 99 -24.49 2.33 11.51
CA LEU A 99 -25.73 2.03 10.79
C LEU A 99 -25.69 2.46 9.32
N ALA A 100 -24.86 3.43 9.01
CA ALA A 100 -24.78 4.00 7.68
C ALA A 100 -24.03 3.13 6.66
N ALA A 101 -23.11 2.30 7.12
CA ALA A 101 -22.47 1.30 6.27
C ALA A 101 -23.49 0.33 5.64
N LEU A 102 -24.71 0.30 6.16
CA LEU A 102 -25.82 -0.56 5.71
C LEU A 102 -26.76 0.14 4.73
N THR A 103 -26.66 1.47 4.55
CA THR A 103 -27.60 2.21 3.69
C THR A 103 -26.98 2.45 2.32
N PRO A 104 -27.45 1.80 1.24
CA PRO A 104 -26.94 2.04 -0.11
C PRO A 104 -27.12 3.51 -0.53
N GLY A 105 -26.13 4.06 -1.22
CA GLY A 105 -26.23 5.41 -1.83
C GLY A 105 -25.87 6.58 -0.93
N THR A 106 -25.50 6.37 0.33
CA THR A 106 -24.98 7.43 1.19
C THR A 106 -23.46 7.35 1.28
N ASN A 107 -22.76 8.33 0.72
CA ASN A 107 -21.31 8.45 0.93
C ASN A 107 -21.05 9.05 2.32
N ARG A 108 -21.10 8.23 3.36
CA ARG A 108 -20.83 8.65 4.72
C ARG A 108 -19.35 8.47 5.13
N GLU A 109 -18.56 7.87 4.27
CA GLU A 109 -17.11 7.78 4.47
C GLU A 109 -16.49 9.19 4.61
N THR A 110 -17.04 10.21 3.95
CA THR A 110 -16.60 11.60 4.10
C THR A 110 -16.74 12.11 5.53
N LEU A 111 -17.83 11.73 6.22
CA LEU A 111 -18.06 12.09 7.63
C LEU A 111 -17.27 11.18 8.57
N CYS A 112 -17.40 9.89 8.38
CA CYS A 112 -16.93 8.88 9.34
C CYS A 112 -15.45 8.55 9.18
N GLY A 113 -14.84 8.88 8.03
CA GLY A 113 -13.52 8.43 7.63
C GLY A 113 -13.56 7.10 6.88
N ARG A 114 -12.45 6.79 6.23
CA ARG A 114 -12.20 5.53 5.53
C ARG A 114 -10.72 5.17 5.66
N PRO A 115 -10.30 4.51 6.75
CA PRO A 115 -8.94 4.01 6.91
C PRO A 115 -8.60 3.04 5.79
N LEU A 116 -7.59 3.35 4.99
CA LEU A 116 -7.07 2.53 3.91
C LEU A 116 -5.72 1.95 4.31
N GLY A 117 -4.67 2.76 4.40
CA GLY A 117 -3.34 2.32 4.80
C GLY A 117 -3.18 2.28 6.32
N LEU A 118 -2.52 1.25 6.83
CA LEU A 118 -2.23 1.07 8.25
C LEU A 118 -0.78 0.64 8.45
N GLN A 119 -0.03 1.31 9.33
CA GLN A 119 1.31 0.89 9.70
C GLN A 119 1.67 1.28 11.12
N PHE A 120 2.16 0.32 11.89
CA PHE A 120 2.68 0.56 13.23
C PHE A 120 4.13 1.02 13.20
N HIS A 121 4.45 2.00 14.04
CA HIS A 121 5.81 2.23 14.48
C HIS A 121 6.08 1.31 15.67
N HIS A 122 6.80 0.22 15.46
CA HIS A 122 6.91 -0.88 16.42
C HIS A 122 7.56 -0.47 17.74
N LYS A 123 8.47 0.52 17.71
CA LYS A 123 9.16 0.99 18.91
C LYS A 123 8.25 1.79 19.85
N THR A 124 7.38 2.65 19.32
CA THR A 124 6.46 3.49 20.12
C THR A 124 5.09 2.85 20.32
N GLY A 125 4.72 1.92 19.45
CA GLY A 125 3.38 1.33 19.40
C GLY A 125 2.34 2.24 18.74
N ASP A 126 2.73 3.39 18.20
CA ASP A 126 1.83 4.27 17.46
C ASP A 126 1.38 3.61 16.16
N LEU A 127 0.09 3.67 15.87
CA LEU A 127 -0.48 3.31 14.58
C LEU A 127 -0.68 4.57 13.75
N TYR A 128 -0.04 4.61 12.58
CA TYR A 128 -0.29 5.61 11.54
C TYR A 128 -1.33 5.08 10.56
N ILE A 129 -2.23 5.96 10.15
CA ILE A 129 -3.42 5.64 9.37
C ILE A 129 -3.50 6.61 8.20
N ALA A 130 -3.49 6.10 6.99
CA ALA A 130 -3.86 6.85 5.79
C ALA A 130 -5.38 6.73 5.63
N ASP A 131 -6.10 7.78 5.95
CA ASP A 131 -7.55 7.82 5.80
C ASP A 131 -7.94 8.62 4.57
N ALA A 132 -8.78 8.02 3.72
CA ALA A 132 -9.11 8.60 2.41
C ALA A 132 -9.74 10.00 2.48
N TYR A 133 -10.37 10.36 3.59
CA TYR A 133 -11.08 11.63 3.76
C TYR A 133 -10.56 12.50 4.90
N LYS A 134 -9.72 11.93 5.79
CA LYS A 134 -9.17 12.62 6.95
C LYS A 134 -7.66 12.89 6.83
N GLY A 135 -7.03 12.36 5.78
CA GLY A 135 -5.59 12.51 5.57
C GLY A 135 -4.76 11.53 6.40
N LEU A 136 -3.59 11.97 6.86
CA LEU A 136 -2.73 11.18 7.72
C LEU A 136 -3.15 11.36 9.17
N MET A 137 -3.47 10.25 9.83
CA MET A 137 -3.84 10.23 11.26
C MET A 137 -2.87 9.36 12.07
N ARG A 138 -2.89 9.53 13.39
CA ARG A 138 -2.16 8.71 14.36
C ARG A 138 -3.01 8.39 15.57
N VAL A 139 -2.81 7.19 16.13
CA VAL A 139 -3.29 6.83 17.46
C VAL A 139 -2.17 6.13 18.23
N GLY A 140 -2.09 6.40 19.53
CA GLY A 140 -1.13 5.76 20.42
C GLY A 140 -1.49 4.29 20.73
N PRO A 141 -0.62 3.58 21.47
CA PRO A 141 -0.76 2.14 21.73
C PRO A 141 -2.02 1.76 22.55
N GLY A 142 -2.67 2.74 23.18
CA GLY A 142 -3.94 2.52 23.89
C GLY A 142 -5.17 2.51 23.00
N GLY A 143 -5.05 2.82 21.71
CA GLY A 143 -6.20 2.96 20.81
C GLY A 143 -7.04 4.21 21.13
N GLY A 144 -8.33 4.18 20.80
CA GLY A 144 -9.27 5.28 21.04
C GLY A 144 -9.41 6.21 19.83
N GLU A 145 -9.68 7.49 20.07
CA GLU A 145 -9.82 8.48 19.01
C GLU A 145 -8.48 8.80 18.36
N ALA A 146 -8.40 8.74 17.03
CA ALA A 146 -7.21 9.10 16.28
C ALA A 146 -7.07 10.62 16.14
N THR A 147 -5.83 11.09 16.09
CA THR A 147 -5.52 12.51 15.85
C THR A 147 -5.15 12.71 14.40
N VAL A 148 -5.74 13.69 13.72
CA VAL A 148 -5.33 14.11 12.39
C VAL A 148 -3.98 14.84 12.51
N LEU A 149 -2.99 14.38 11.75
CA LEU A 149 -1.67 14.99 11.68
C LEU A 149 -1.54 15.90 10.46
N VAL A 150 -2.07 15.46 9.32
CA VAL A 150 -1.96 16.15 8.02
C VAL A 150 -3.25 15.93 7.25
N ASP A 151 -3.96 17.00 6.93
CA ASP A 151 -5.14 17.01 6.06
C ASP A 151 -4.94 17.85 4.79
N GLN A 152 -3.84 18.61 4.73
CA GLN A 152 -3.44 19.40 3.56
C GLN A 152 -1.92 19.55 3.49
N VAL A 153 -1.39 19.81 2.30
CA VAL A 153 0.04 20.07 2.06
C VAL A 153 0.18 21.23 1.07
N ASN A 154 0.90 22.31 1.43
CA ASN A 154 1.04 23.54 0.64
C ASN A 154 -0.32 24.15 0.26
N ASP A 155 -1.23 24.26 1.21
CA ASP A 155 -2.61 24.76 1.06
C ASP A 155 -3.48 23.94 0.08
N ILE A 156 -3.04 22.74 -0.29
CA ILE A 156 -3.79 21.81 -1.14
C ILE A 156 -4.31 20.67 -0.26
N PRO A 157 -5.65 20.51 -0.12
CA PRO A 157 -6.24 19.45 0.68
C PRO A 157 -5.81 18.06 0.18
N LEU A 158 -5.66 17.11 1.10
CA LEU A 158 -5.56 15.71 0.79
C LEU A 158 -6.96 15.18 0.45
N ARG A 159 -7.12 14.63 -0.75
CA ARG A 159 -8.43 14.17 -1.24
C ARG A 159 -8.60 12.68 -1.24
N PHE A 160 -7.50 11.93 -1.33
CA PHE A 160 -7.53 10.49 -1.43
C PHE A 160 -6.25 9.89 -0.84
N THR A 161 -6.02 10.16 0.46
CA THR A 161 -4.90 9.57 1.19
C THR A 161 -5.08 8.05 1.27
N ASN A 162 -4.07 7.28 0.85
CA ASN A 162 -4.25 5.85 0.56
C ASN A 162 -3.24 4.96 1.29
N GLY A 163 -1.96 5.00 0.92
CA GLY A 163 -0.93 4.18 1.53
C GLY A 163 -0.17 4.90 2.62
N VAL A 164 0.28 4.16 3.62
CA VAL A 164 1.20 4.65 4.67
C VAL A 164 2.24 3.59 4.99
N ASP A 165 3.47 4.03 5.22
CA ASP A 165 4.56 3.21 5.74
C ASP A 165 5.42 4.02 6.71
N VAL A 166 6.04 3.35 7.67
CA VAL A 166 6.87 3.98 8.71
C VAL A 166 8.29 3.42 8.64
N ASP A 167 9.26 4.30 8.56
CA ASP A 167 10.64 3.91 8.78
C ASP A 167 10.85 3.56 10.26
N GLN A 168 11.04 2.28 10.53
CA GLN A 168 11.20 1.77 11.89
C GLN A 168 12.48 2.23 12.59
N ILE A 169 13.44 2.83 11.85
CA ILE A 169 14.71 3.34 12.38
C ILE A 169 14.60 4.83 12.71
N THR A 170 14.12 5.64 11.74
CA THR A 170 14.03 7.11 11.87
C THR A 170 12.72 7.58 12.45
N GLY A 171 11.66 6.79 12.34
CA GLY A 171 10.29 7.16 12.70
C GLY A 171 9.58 8.00 11.64
N GLN A 172 10.24 8.35 10.54
CA GLN A 172 9.62 9.10 9.45
C GLN A 172 8.48 8.30 8.81
N VAL A 173 7.39 9.00 8.46
CA VAL A 173 6.17 8.41 7.93
C VAL A 173 5.99 8.81 6.48
N TYR A 174 5.89 7.83 5.61
CA TYR A 174 5.67 8.01 4.17
C TYR A 174 4.22 7.69 3.86
N PHE A 175 3.58 8.57 3.10
CA PHE A 175 2.18 8.37 2.73
C PHE A 175 1.89 8.90 1.35
N THR A 176 0.83 8.38 0.73
CA THR A 176 0.41 8.76 -0.61
C THR A 176 -0.95 9.43 -0.59
N ASP A 177 -1.13 10.39 -1.50
CA ASP A 177 -2.43 10.95 -1.90
C ASP A 177 -2.66 10.51 -3.36
N SER A 178 -3.67 9.70 -3.61
CA SER A 178 -3.87 9.05 -4.90
C SER A 178 -4.31 10.01 -6.00
N SER A 179 -4.95 11.13 -5.64
CA SER A 179 -5.40 12.17 -6.56
C SER A 179 -5.62 13.49 -5.83
N MET A 180 -5.24 14.62 -6.45
CA MET A 180 -5.61 15.96 -6.00
C MET A 180 -6.97 16.41 -6.57
N ASN A 181 -7.50 15.72 -7.59
CA ASN A 181 -8.72 16.09 -8.29
C ASN A 181 -9.96 15.34 -7.78
N TYR A 182 -9.78 14.07 -7.43
CA TYR A 182 -10.87 13.14 -7.12
C TYR A 182 -10.72 12.58 -5.71
N ASP A 183 -11.82 12.43 -5.01
CA ASP A 183 -11.85 11.69 -3.75
C ASP A 183 -12.07 10.19 -3.98
N ARG A 184 -12.03 9.41 -2.89
CA ARG A 184 -12.19 7.96 -2.96
C ARG A 184 -13.51 7.50 -3.57
N SER A 185 -14.60 8.22 -3.37
CA SER A 185 -15.90 7.87 -3.96
C SER A 185 -15.88 7.95 -5.48
N GLN A 186 -14.91 8.69 -6.03
CA GLN A 186 -14.69 8.93 -7.45
C GLN A 186 -13.49 8.14 -8.00
N HIS A 187 -13.06 7.06 -7.30
CA HIS A 187 -11.86 6.29 -7.67
C HIS A 187 -11.87 5.77 -9.11
N GLU A 188 -13.04 5.48 -9.67
CA GLU A 188 -13.16 5.10 -11.09
C GLU A 188 -12.79 6.24 -12.03
N LEU A 189 -13.05 7.51 -11.66
CA LEU A 189 -12.64 8.67 -12.45
C LEU A 189 -11.13 8.82 -12.47
N VAL A 190 -10.43 8.57 -11.34
CA VAL A 190 -8.96 8.58 -11.30
C VAL A 190 -8.40 7.67 -12.39
N THR A 191 -8.95 6.46 -12.54
CA THR A 191 -8.53 5.50 -13.56
C THR A 191 -8.97 5.90 -14.96
N ASN A 192 -10.25 6.27 -15.14
CA ASN A 192 -10.84 6.51 -16.45
C ASN A 192 -10.31 7.79 -17.10
N THR A 193 -9.96 8.81 -16.31
CA THR A 193 -9.38 10.06 -16.82
C THR A 193 -7.85 10.02 -16.90
N HIS A 194 -7.24 8.91 -16.49
CA HIS A 194 -5.77 8.78 -16.41
C HIS A 194 -5.17 9.90 -15.53
N ASP A 195 -5.78 10.15 -14.37
CA ASP A 195 -5.30 11.17 -13.46
C ASP A 195 -3.88 10.85 -12.97
N THR A 196 -2.98 11.81 -13.13
CA THR A 196 -1.58 11.72 -12.69
C THR A 196 -1.25 12.75 -11.62
N THR A 197 -2.24 13.25 -10.90
CA THR A 197 -2.02 14.28 -9.87
C THR A 197 -1.61 13.71 -8.51
N GLY A 198 -1.48 12.41 -8.39
CA GLY A 198 -1.07 11.75 -7.15
C GLY A 198 0.30 12.19 -6.64
N ARG A 199 0.49 12.09 -5.33
CA ARG A 199 1.69 12.55 -4.61
C ARG A 199 2.20 11.50 -3.63
N LEU A 200 3.53 11.44 -3.45
CA LEU A 200 4.19 10.77 -2.33
C LEU A 200 4.76 11.84 -1.39
N MET A 201 4.51 11.69 -0.11
CA MET A 201 4.88 12.65 0.92
C MET A 201 5.56 11.96 2.10
N MET A 202 6.32 12.72 2.87
CA MET A 202 6.94 12.31 4.11
C MET A 202 6.53 13.27 5.22
N TYR A 203 6.09 12.73 6.34
CA TYR A 203 5.85 13.44 7.60
C TYR A 203 6.96 13.10 8.59
N ASP A 204 7.55 14.11 9.20
CA ASP A 204 8.53 13.95 10.28
C ASP A 204 7.84 14.15 11.64
N PRO A 205 7.71 13.10 12.48
CA PRO A 205 7.05 13.23 13.78
C PRO A 205 7.79 14.11 14.80
N GLN A 206 9.08 14.41 14.56
CA GLN A 206 9.88 15.20 15.48
C GLN A 206 9.65 16.71 15.29
N THR A 207 9.46 17.14 14.04
CA THR A 207 9.26 18.55 13.69
C THR A 207 7.81 18.86 13.32
N ALA A 208 7.00 17.85 13.06
CA ALA A 208 5.67 17.91 12.47
C ALA A 208 5.66 18.49 11.04
N ASP A 209 6.80 18.51 10.37
CA ASP A 209 6.91 18.99 8.99
C ASP A 209 6.46 17.93 7.98
N VAL A 210 5.91 18.42 6.86
CA VAL A 210 5.55 17.58 5.70
C VAL A 210 6.34 18.00 4.48
N SER A 211 6.92 17.04 3.79
CA SER A 211 7.64 17.24 2.54
C SER A 211 7.00 16.45 1.41
N VAL A 212 6.77 17.10 0.26
CA VAL A 212 6.36 16.42 -0.97
C VAL A 212 7.61 15.84 -1.62
N LEU A 213 7.68 14.52 -1.72
CA LEU A 213 8.84 13.81 -2.28
C LEU A 213 8.71 13.58 -3.78
N GLN A 214 7.49 13.30 -4.23
CA GLN A 214 7.20 13.04 -5.64
C GLN A 214 5.79 13.50 -5.99
N THR A 215 5.65 14.09 -7.16
CA THR A 215 4.38 14.50 -7.77
C THR A 215 4.17 13.78 -9.10
N ASN A 216 3.04 14.04 -9.73
CA ASN A 216 2.68 13.48 -11.04
C ASN A 216 2.68 11.95 -11.07
N MET A 217 2.17 11.35 -10.00
CA MET A 217 2.02 9.90 -9.89
C MET A 217 0.63 9.47 -10.35
N ALA A 218 0.57 8.44 -11.19
CA ALA A 218 -0.70 7.84 -11.61
C ALA A 218 -1.21 6.92 -10.51
N TYR A 219 -2.25 7.35 -9.80
CA TYR A 219 -2.97 6.58 -8.78
C TYR A 219 -2.05 5.83 -7.80
N PRO A 220 -1.16 6.51 -7.06
CA PRO A 220 -0.32 5.82 -6.08
C PRO A 220 -1.19 5.16 -5.03
N ASN A 221 -1.11 3.83 -4.95
CA ASN A 221 -1.82 2.99 -4.00
C ASN A 221 -0.81 2.10 -3.29
N GLY A 222 -0.48 2.44 -2.08
CA GLY A 222 0.63 1.90 -1.32
C GLY A 222 1.76 2.89 -1.17
N SER A 223 2.66 2.63 -0.22
CA SER A 223 3.86 3.40 0.04
C SER A 223 5.08 2.50 -0.17
N PRO A 224 6.19 3.01 -0.73
CA PRO A 224 7.40 2.22 -0.82
C PRO A 224 7.89 1.90 0.59
N SER A 225 8.09 0.62 0.87
CA SER A 225 8.69 0.15 2.11
C SER A 225 9.99 0.89 2.40
N ALA A 226 10.20 1.30 3.65
CA ALA A 226 11.43 1.92 4.12
C ALA A 226 12.69 1.13 3.78
N THR A 227 12.57 -0.19 3.62
CA THR A 227 13.65 -1.09 3.19
C THR A 227 14.04 -0.84 1.73
N THR A 228 13.14 -0.35 0.88
CA THR A 228 13.40 -0.06 -0.53
C THR A 228 14.10 1.31 -0.71
N ARG A 229 14.18 2.11 0.33
CA ARG A 229 14.70 3.47 0.33
C ARG A 229 16.15 3.55 -0.14
N HIS A 230 17.02 2.65 0.28
CA HIS A 230 18.43 2.63 -0.13
C HIS A 230 18.63 2.43 -1.63
N THR A 231 17.67 1.82 -2.32
CA THR A 231 17.77 1.54 -3.75
C THR A 231 17.15 2.65 -4.61
N LEU A 232 16.12 3.35 -4.12
CA LEU A 232 15.43 4.40 -4.88
C LEU A 232 16.06 5.80 -4.70
N TRP A 233 16.68 6.08 -3.54
CA TRP A 233 17.20 7.42 -3.22
C TRP A 233 18.72 7.56 -3.42
N SER A 234 19.46 6.47 -3.64
CA SER A 234 20.89 6.53 -3.97
C SER A 234 21.19 6.91 -5.43
N ARG A 235 20.15 7.12 -6.24
CA ARG A 235 20.30 7.60 -7.61
C ARG A 235 20.12 9.13 -7.63
N PRO A 236 21.17 9.90 -7.92
CA PRO A 236 21.03 11.34 -8.14
C PRO A 236 20.04 11.59 -9.29
N PRO A 237 19.39 12.76 -9.35
CA PRO A 237 18.43 13.07 -10.41
C PRO A 237 19.19 13.34 -11.72
N ASP A 238 19.72 12.31 -12.35
CA ASP A 238 20.22 12.40 -13.70
C ASP A 238 19.03 12.25 -14.65
N ARG A 239 18.72 13.39 -15.27
CA ARG A 239 17.93 13.61 -16.48
C ARG A 239 17.28 12.35 -17.04
N ALA A 240 16.01 12.16 -16.71
CA ALA A 240 15.16 11.25 -17.44
C ALA A 240 14.98 11.76 -18.87
N SER A 241 15.72 11.19 -19.79
CA SER A 241 15.34 11.26 -21.21
C SER A 241 14.15 10.31 -21.39
N CYS A 242 12.97 10.88 -21.54
CA CYS A 242 11.81 10.15 -22.01
C CYS A 242 12.02 9.78 -23.49
N SER A 243 12.43 8.56 -23.78
CA SER A 243 12.17 7.92 -25.05
C SER A 243 11.22 6.76 -24.78
N GLY A 244 9.97 6.95 -25.26
CA GLY A 244 8.94 5.94 -25.13
C GLY A 244 9.25 4.70 -25.96
N THR A 245 9.01 3.56 -25.38
CA THR A 245 8.39 2.37 -26.00
C THR A 245 8.12 1.37 -24.88
N GLY A 246 6.97 0.78 -24.95
CA GLY A 246 6.26 0.04 -23.92
C GLY A 246 6.94 -1.17 -23.30
N SER A 247 6.24 -1.62 -22.30
CA SER A 247 6.17 -2.95 -21.68
C SER A 247 6.96 -3.18 -20.39
N GLU A 248 6.19 -3.69 -19.44
CA GLU A 248 6.55 -4.50 -18.29
C GLU A 248 7.25 -3.82 -17.11
N ALA A 249 6.41 -3.53 -16.12
CA ALA A 249 6.85 -3.30 -14.74
C ALA A 249 7.47 -4.59 -14.15
N PRO A 250 8.60 -4.50 -13.43
CA PRO A 250 9.19 -5.67 -12.78
C PRO A 250 8.35 -6.08 -11.56
N ARG A 251 7.72 -7.24 -11.61
CA ARG A 251 6.95 -7.88 -10.52
C ARG A 251 7.83 -8.47 -9.39
N GLN A 252 9.01 -7.95 -9.11
CA GLN A 252 9.94 -8.62 -8.18
C GLN A 252 10.07 -8.01 -6.78
N ALA A 253 9.43 -6.88 -6.47
CA ALA A 253 9.62 -6.22 -5.17
C ALA A 253 8.68 -6.70 -4.04
N GLN A 254 7.73 -7.61 -4.31
CA GLN A 254 6.66 -7.97 -3.35
C GLN A 254 6.90 -9.25 -2.54
N GLN A 255 8.05 -9.91 -2.66
CA GLN A 255 8.21 -11.29 -2.15
C GLN A 255 9.05 -11.47 -0.88
N SER A 256 9.60 -10.45 -0.22
CA SER A 256 10.57 -10.70 0.84
C SER A 256 10.17 -10.36 2.29
N LEU A 257 8.95 -9.89 2.57
CA LEU A 257 8.56 -9.47 3.92
C LEU A 257 7.16 -9.92 4.34
N LEU A 258 6.89 -11.23 4.25
CA LEU A 258 5.71 -11.77 4.91
C LEU A 258 6.14 -12.71 6.03
N PRO A 259 5.75 -12.44 7.28
CA PRO A 259 5.86 -13.43 8.34
C PRO A 259 5.04 -14.67 7.96
N THR A 260 5.43 -15.83 8.44
CA THR A 260 4.91 -17.16 8.09
C THR A 260 3.42 -17.38 8.43
N ASN A 261 2.73 -16.39 9.01
CA ASN A 261 1.31 -16.46 9.33
C ASN A 261 0.54 -15.42 8.50
N ARG A 262 -0.06 -15.86 7.40
CA ARG A 262 -0.99 -15.05 6.61
C ARG A 262 -2.42 -15.27 7.08
N ALA A 263 -3.05 -14.22 7.62
CA ALA A 263 -4.49 -14.15 7.74
C ALA A 263 -5.08 -13.57 6.45
N THR A 264 -6.06 -14.22 5.85
CA THR A 264 -6.81 -13.71 4.70
C THR A 264 -8.16 -13.20 5.20
N LEU A 265 -8.39 -11.90 5.06
CA LEU A 265 -9.69 -11.30 5.34
C LEU A 265 -10.57 -11.44 4.08
N THR A 266 -11.78 -11.93 4.27
CA THR A 266 -12.79 -12.00 3.19
C THR A 266 -14.04 -11.24 3.61
N THR A 267 -14.58 -10.51 2.69
CA THR A 267 -15.85 -9.79 2.82
C THR A 267 -17.06 -10.71 2.70
#